data_19b2e5207f9db6f8a82e3f7e64020f7e
#
_entry.id   19b2e5207f9db6f8a82e3f7e64020f7e
#
_cell.length_a   1.000
_cell.length_b   1.000
_cell.length_c   1.000
_cell.angle_alpha   90.00
_cell.angle_beta   90.00
_cell.angle_gamma   90.00
#
_symmetry.space_group_name_H-M   'P 1'
#
loop_
_entity.id
_entity.type
_entity.pdbx_description
1 polymer ?
#
loop_
_entity_poly.entity_id
_entity_poly.type
_entity_poly.pdbx_seq_one_letter_code
_entity_poly.pdbx_strand_id
1 'polypeptide(L)'
;ESDSGELFDPYHGKQDLEAKILRHVSPAFAEDPVRILRIARFLARYYYLGFKIAAETMALMQTMVANGEVNALVAERVWKELERALGEKNPEQFFATLENAHAMKILFPTIRLNHQGMKALIDAAKQNQTNIVRFAALLHDTVDEKIISALCNQYRAPNDYSALALSVNKYYQTALKAKQLSADELLTLFLALDIFRRDERFQDFLQALKCIASDFDGTWLKNCANNLKTLS
;
A
#
# COMPACT_ATOMS: atom_id res chain seq x y z
N GLU A 1 -4.82 -3.77 -33.38
CA GLU A 1 -4.42 -4.62 -34.52
C GLU A 1 -5.49 -4.50 -35.59
N SER A 2 -5.08 -4.27 -36.82
CA SER A 2 -5.97 -4.42 -38.00
C SER A 2 -6.20 -5.92 -38.25
N ASP A 3 -7.26 -6.26 -39.00
CA ASP A 3 -7.52 -7.64 -39.44
C ASP A 3 -6.35 -8.22 -40.28
N SER A 4 -5.44 -7.37 -40.76
CA SER A 4 -4.20 -7.74 -41.46
C SER A 4 -3.00 -8.00 -40.52
N GLY A 5 -3.15 -7.83 -39.22
CA GLY A 5 -2.06 -7.97 -38.24
C GLY A 5 -1.11 -6.76 -38.18
N GLU A 6 -1.40 -5.69 -38.92
CA GLU A 6 -0.63 -4.45 -38.87
C GLU A 6 -0.86 -3.69 -37.59
N LEU A 7 0.24 -3.26 -36.91
CA LEU A 7 0.19 -2.43 -35.72
C LEU A 7 -0.04 -0.96 -36.11
N PHE A 8 -1.21 -0.42 -35.80
CA PHE A 8 -1.50 1.00 -35.92
C PHE A 8 -1.05 1.70 -34.66
N ASP A 9 0.03 2.50 -34.70
CA ASP A 9 0.66 3.17 -33.55
C ASP A 9 0.82 4.69 -33.80
N PRO A 10 -0.27 5.46 -33.78
CA PRO A 10 -0.25 6.90 -34.07
C PRO A 10 0.45 7.74 -33.00
N TYR A 11 0.74 7.16 -31.83
CA TYR A 11 1.33 7.85 -30.69
C TYR A 11 2.72 7.33 -30.33
N HIS A 12 3.35 6.53 -31.19
CA HIS A 12 4.68 5.99 -31.01
C HIS A 12 4.85 5.13 -29.73
N GLY A 13 3.77 4.44 -29.31
CA GLY A 13 3.77 3.60 -28.11
C GLY A 13 4.77 2.46 -28.17
N LYS A 14 5.06 1.92 -29.38
CA LYS A 14 6.11 0.90 -29.58
C LYS A 14 7.50 1.47 -29.23
N GLN A 15 7.79 2.68 -29.70
CA GLN A 15 9.06 3.35 -29.39
C GLN A 15 9.19 3.64 -27.90
N ASP A 16 8.13 4.12 -27.24
CA ASP A 16 8.12 4.35 -25.78
C ASP A 16 8.28 3.03 -25.02
N LEU A 17 7.66 1.94 -25.48
CA LEU A 17 7.82 0.62 -24.89
C LEU A 17 9.27 0.12 -24.95
N GLU A 18 9.91 0.24 -26.12
CA GLU A 18 11.31 -0.12 -26.35
C GLU A 18 12.26 0.75 -25.49
N ALA A 19 11.96 2.04 -25.38
CA ALA A 19 12.69 3.01 -24.53
C ALA A 19 12.35 2.88 -23.05
N LYS A 20 11.34 2.05 -22.67
CA LYS A 20 10.85 1.87 -21.29
C LYS A 20 10.33 3.17 -20.68
N ILE A 21 9.54 3.92 -21.44
CA ILE A 21 8.97 5.20 -21.05
C ILE A 21 7.47 5.08 -20.85
N LEU A 22 6.96 5.58 -19.74
CA LEU A 22 5.54 5.80 -19.48
C LEU A 22 5.21 7.25 -19.85
N ARG A 23 4.49 7.42 -20.96
CA ARG A 23 4.11 8.73 -21.52
C ARG A 23 2.59 8.85 -21.59
N HIS A 24 2.06 10.04 -21.34
CA HIS A 24 0.66 10.35 -21.67
C HIS A 24 0.46 10.46 -23.18
N VAL A 25 -0.65 9.95 -23.65
CA VAL A 25 -0.91 9.80 -25.12
C VAL A 25 -1.36 11.12 -25.74
N SER A 26 -2.11 11.96 -24.99
CA SER A 26 -2.69 13.19 -25.53
C SER A 26 -3.01 14.19 -24.42
N PRO A 27 -3.29 15.47 -24.76
CA PRO A 27 -3.76 16.48 -23.80
C PRO A 27 -5.00 16.06 -23.01
N ALA A 28 -5.83 15.14 -23.55
CA ALA A 28 -6.97 14.55 -22.83
C ALA A 28 -6.55 13.87 -21.51
N PHE A 29 -5.26 13.61 -21.28
CA PHE A 29 -4.75 13.14 -20.00
C PHE A 29 -5.18 14.05 -18.85
N ALA A 30 -5.19 15.38 -19.05
CA ALA A 30 -5.58 16.37 -18.04
C ALA A 30 -7.08 16.38 -17.72
N GLU A 31 -7.93 15.73 -18.50
CA GLU A 31 -9.38 15.71 -18.25
C GLU A 31 -9.78 14.85 -17.04
N ASP A 32 -8.90 13.97 -16.57
CA ASP A 32 -9.19 13.06 -15.45
C ASP A 32 -7.98 12.94 -14.51
N PRO A 33 -8.01 13.60 -13.35
CA PRO A 33 -6.88 13.61 -12.41
C PRO A 33 -6.54 12.23 -11.83
N VAL A 34 -7.43 11.23 -11.94
CA VAL A 34 -7.09 9.85 -11.52
C VAL A 34 -5.97 9.27 -12.36
N ARG A 35 -5.72 9.80 -13.55
CA ARG A 35 -4.62 9.35 -14.42
C ARG A 35 -3.25 9.57 -13.79
N ILE A 36 -3.10 10.54 -12.87
CA ILE A 36 -1.91 10.72 -12.04
C ILE A 36 -1.66 9.45 -11.20
N LEU A 37 -2.69 8.97 -10.50
CA LEU A 37 -2.61 7.74 -9.69
C LEU A 37 -2.35 6.51 -10.56
N ARG A 38 -2.96 6.45 -11.74
CA ARG A 38 -2.78 5.34 -12.69
C ARG A 38 -1.35 5.26 -13.21
N ILE A 39 -0.72 6.38 -13.60
CA ILE A 39 0.69 6.40 -14.03
C ILE A 39 1.60 6.02 -12.87
N ALA A 40 1.36 6.54 -11.66
CA ALA A 40 2.10 6.16 -10.47
C ALA A 40 2.05 4.64 -10.23
N ARG A 41 0.86 4.03 -10.36
CA ARG A 41 0.69 2.58 -10.27
C ARG A 41 1.38 1.82 -11.40
N PHE A 42 1.33 2.32 -12.64
CA PHE A 42 2.06 1.68 -13.73
C PHE A 42 3.58 1.72 -13.52
N LEU A 43 4.11 2.81 -12.95
CA LEU A 43 5.52 2.81 -12.56
C LEU A 43 5.79 1.79 -11.46
N ALA A 44 4.95 1.67 -10.43
CA ALA A 44 5.07 0.65 -9.40
C ALA A 44 5.07 -0.78 -9.97
N ARG A 45 4.32 -1.02 -11.05
CA ARG A 45 4.27 -2.30 -11.76
C ARG A 45 5.53 -2.58 -12.59
N TYR A 46 6.03 -1.60 -13.33
CA TYR A 46 7.04 -1.80 -14.38
C TYR A 46 8.42 -1.28 -14.02
N TYR A 47 8.59 -0.68 -12.84
CA TYR A 47 9.87 -0.11 -12.40
C TYR A 47 11.02 -1.11 -12.45
N TYR A 48 10.79 -2.35 -12.01
CA TYR A 48 11.80 -3.42 -12.03
C TYR A 48 12.27 -3.79 -13.44
N LEU A 49 11.51 -3.44 -14.48
CA LEU A 49 11.90 -3.59 -15.89
C LEU A 49 12.69 -2.37 -16.41
N GLY A 50 12.89 -1.34 -15.58
CA GLY A 50 13.62 -0.12 -15.94
C GLY A 50 12.75 0.97 -16.53
N PHE A 51 11.41 0.87 -16.45
CA PHE A 51 10.51 1.94 -16.92
C PHE A 51 10.65 3.21 -16.09
N LYS A 52 10.49 4.34 -16.78
CA LYS A 52 10.52 5.71 -16.20
C LYS A 52 9.34 6.51 -16.74
N ILE A 53 8.93 7.54 -16.01
CA ILE A 53 7.92 8.48 -16.49
C ILE A 53 8.62 9.52 -17.37
N ALA A 54 8.04 9.85 -18.53
CA ALA A 54 8.52 10.91 -19.41
C ALA A 54 8.50 12.27 -18.69
N ALA A 55 9.51 13.09 -18.94
CA ALA A 55 9.67 14.40 -18.27
C ALA A 55 8.43 15.30 -18.49
N GLU A 56 7.92 15.35 -19.71
CA GLU A 56 6.72 16.12 -20.07
C GLU A 56 5.45 15.59 -19.40
N THR A 57 5.36 14.27 -19.16
CA THR A 57 4.24 13.68 -18.42
C THR A 57 4.31 14.05 -16.94
N MET A 58 5.50 14.03 -16.35
CA MET A 58 5.69 14.48 -14.98
C MET A 58 5.36 15.98 -14.83
N ALA A 59 5.81 16.83 -15.76
CA ALA A 59 5.51 18.25 -15.77
C ALA A 59 4.00 18.52 -15.89
N LEU A 60 3.29 17.76 -16.74
CA LEU A 60 1.83 17.84 -16.86
C LEU A 60 1.14 17.44 -15.54
N MET A 61 1.57 16.35 -14.90
CA MET A 61 1.03 15.94 -13.59
C MET A 61 1.23 17.01 -12.53
N GLN A 62 2.42 17.62 -12.46
CA GLN A 62 2.72 18.73 -11.54
C GLN A 62 1.81 19.94 -11.78
N THR A 63 1.56 20.29 -13.04
CA THR A 63 0.63 21.36 -13.42
C THR A 63 -0.80 21.06 -12.96
N MET A 64 -1.30 19.82 -13.19
CA MET A 64 -2.62 19.39 -12.75
C MET A 64 -2.76 19.48 -11.22
N VAL A 65 -1.73 19.08 -10.48
CA VAL A 65 -1.70 19.18 -9.02
C VAL A 65 -1.70 20.63 -8.57
N ALA A 66 -0.88 21.50 -9.19
CA ALA A 66 -0.82 22.92 -8.87
C ALA A 66 -2.15 23.65 -9.14
N ASN A 67 -2.89 23.22 -10.17
CA ASN A 67 -4.23 23.70 -10.49
C ASN A 67 -5.31 23.19 -9.50
N GLY A 68 -4.97 22.31 -8.56
CA GLY A 68 -5.89 21.77 -7.57
C GLY A 68 -6.80 20.64 -8.08
N GLU A 69 -6.56 20.09 -9.26
CA GLU A 69 -7.40 19.06 -9.88
C GLU A 69 -7.51 17.80 -9.03
N VAL A 70 -6.47 17.45 -8.27
CA VAL A 70 -6.45 16.28 -7.37
C VAL A 70 -7.45 16.41 -6.20
N ASN A 71 -7.90 17.62 -5.86
CA ASN A 71 -8.89 17.85 -4.82
C ASN A 71 -10.29 17.38 -5.23
N ALA A 72 -10.54 17.21 -6.52
CA ALA A 72 -11.81 16.73 -7.07
C ALA A 72 -11.88 15.20 -7.18
N LEU A 73 -10.82 14.49 -6.74
CA LEU A 73 -10.77 13.02 -6.84
C LEU A 73 -11.82 12.36 -5.94
N VAL A 74 -12.57 11.44 -6.53
CA VAL A 74 -13.55 10.61 -5.82
C VAL A 74 -12.83 9.59 -4.95
N ALA A 75 -13.23 9.51 -3.69
CA ALA A 75 -12.58 8.70 -2.66
C ALA A 75 -12.38 7.23 -3.08
N GLU A 76 -13.41 6.60 -3.63
CA GLU A 76 -13.37 5.21 -4.06
C GLU A 76 -12.41 4.98 -5.24
N ARG A 77 -12.23 5.98 -6.10
CA ARG A 77 -11.27 5.90 -7.21
C ARG A 77 -9.83 6.00 -6.69
N VAL A 78 -9.59 6.84 -5.67
CA VAL A 78 -8.29 6.92 -5.00
C VAL A 78 -7.97 5.61 -4.31
N TRP A 79 -8.92 5.08 -3.53
CA TRP A 79 -8.75 3.78 -2.86
C TRP A 79 -8.41 2.67 -3.85
N LYS A 80 -9.17 2.56 -4.94
CA LYS A 80 -8.98 1.52 -5.95
C LYS A 80 -7.58 1.55 -6.58
N GLU A 81 -7.03 2.73 -6.87
CA GLU A 81 -5.68 2.84 -7.41
C GLU A 81 -4.62 2.60 -6.33
N LEU A 82 -4.82 3.04 -5.09
CA LEU A 82 -3.96 2.72 -3.95
C LEU A 82 -3.90 1.21 -3.70
N GLU A 83 -5.06 0.56 -3.56
CA GLU A 83 -5.15 -0.88 -3.31
C GLU A 83 -4.42 -1.69 -4.38
N ARG A 84 -4.62 -1.33 -5.66
CA ARG A 84 -3.91 -1.96 -6.77
C ARG A 84 -2.41 -1.69 -6.73
N ALA A 85 -2.01 -0.46 -6.37
CA ALA A 85 -0.60 -0.10 -6.27
C ALA A 85 0.11 -0.86 -5.14
N LEU A 86 -0.57 -1.10 -4.02
CA LEU A 86 -0.05 -1.95 -2.95
C LEU A 86 0.27 -3.37 -3.45
N GLY A 87 -0.52 -3.91 -4.40
CA GLY A 87 -0.31 -5.23 -5.00
C GLY A 87 0.81 -5.30 -6.04
N GLU A 88 1.36 -4.18 -6.48
CA GLU A 88 2.39 -4.16 -7.51
C GLU A 88 3.76 -4.60 -6.98
N LYS A 89 4.71 -4.80 -7.90
CA LYS A 89 6.04 -5.34 -7.59
C LYS A 89 6.90 -4.34 -6.79
N ASN A 90 6.76 -3.05 -7.09
CA ASN A 90 7.51 -1.96 -6.45
C ASN A 90 6.52 -0.91 -5.90
N PRO A 91 5.70 -1.24 -4.89
CA PRO A 91 4.63 -0.36 -4.43
C PRO A 91 5.14 1.00 -3.91
N GLU A 92 6.37 1.08 -3.44
CA GLU A 92 7.04 2.32 -3.03
C GLU A 92 7.13 3.35 -4.17
N GLN A 93 7.19 2.89 -5.42
CA GLN A 93 7.26 3.77 -6.59
C GLN A 93 5.96 4.54 -6.85
N PHE A 94 4.83 4.00 -6.40
CA PHE A 94 3.56 4.73 -6.41
C PHE A 94 3.68 6.01 -5.57
N PHE A 95 4.12 5.88 -4.34
CA PHE A 95 4.26 7.01 -3.41
C PHE A 95 5.37 7.97 -3.85
N ALA A 96 6.51 7.45 -4.31
CA ALA A 96 7.61 8.26 -4.84
C ALA A 96 7.18 9.09 -6.06
N THR A 97 6.35 8.51 -6.94
CA THR A 97 5.79 9.23 -8.08
C THR A 97 4.85 10.36 -7.65
N LEU A 98 3.98 10.10 -6.67
CA LEU A 98 3.09 11.12 -6.13
C LEU A 98 3.84 12.26 -5.42
N GLU A 99 4.96 11.94 -4.75
CA GLU A 99 5.84 12.97 -4.17
C GLU A 99 6.47 13.84 -5.26
N ASN A 100 7.02 13.23 -6.31
CA ASN A 100 7.59 13.95 -7.45
C ASN A 100 6.56 14.80 -8.19
N ALA A 101 5.30 14.35 -8.24
CA ALA A 101 4.19 15.11 -8.81
C ALA A 101 3.59 16.15 -7.83
N HIS A 102 4.12 16.28 -6.60
CA HIS A 102 3.62 17.15 -5.52
C HIS A 102 2.21 16.79 -5.01
N ALA A 103 1.70 15.60 -5.36
CA ALA A 103 0.38 15.13 -4.96
C ALA A 103 0.35 14.45 -3.57
N MET A 104 1.52 13.98 -3.08
CA MET A 104 1.62 13.16 -1.89
C MET A 104 1.04 13.82 -0.64
N LYS A 105 1.40 15.09 -0.39
CA LYS A 105 0.92 15.84 0.78
C LYS A 105 -0.58 16.16 0.74
N ILE A 106 -1.17 16.16 -0.45
CA ILE A 106 -2.61 16.41 -0.64
C ILE A 106 -3.39 15.11 -0.43
N LEU A 107 -2.93 14.01 -1.04
CA LEU A 107 -3.66 12.75 -1.04
C LEU A 107 -3.34 11.88 0.19
N PHE A 108 -2.07 11.79 0.58
CA PHE A 108 -1.62 10.89 1.64
C PHE A 108 -0.69 11.59 2.63
N PRO A 109 -1.13 12.67 3.32
CA PRO A 109 -0.27 13.50 4.18
C PRO A 109 0.35 12.73 5.35
N THR A 110 -0.20 11.57 5.68
CA THR A 110 0.23 10.72 6.81
C THR A 110 1.29 9.69 6.43
N ILE A 111 1.46 9.41 5.12
CA ILE A 111 2.43 8.42 4.63
C ILE A 111 3.74 9.14 4.29
N ARG A 112 4.85 8.65 4.85
CA ARG A 112 6.19 9.23 4.68
C ARG A 112 7.13 8.24 3.99
N LEU A 113 7.85 8.69 2.95
CA LEU A 113 8.74 7.84 2.14
C LEU A 113 9.94 7.30 2.94
N ASN A 114 10.48 8.08 3.87
CA ASN A 114 11.68 7.73 4.63
C ASN A 114 11.35 7.16 6.02
N HIS A 115 10.22 6.48 6.15
CA HIS A 115 9.75 5.95 7.43
C HIS A 115 9.82 4.41 7.46
N GLN A 116 9.74 3.82 8.68
CA GLN A 116 9.77 2.37 8.84
C GLN A 116 8.60 1.67 8.12
N GLY A 117 7.44 2.34 8.03
CA GLY A 117 6.29 1.84 7.28
C GLY A 117 6.58 1.60 5.80
N MET A 118 7.34 2.50 5.14
CA MET A 118 7.74 2.29 3.74
C MET A 118 8.69 1.09 3.59
N LYS A 119 9.63 0.92 4.52
CA LYS A 119 10.50 -0.25 4.54
C LYS A 119 9.69 -1.54 4.71
N ALA A 120 8.76 -1.56 5.66
CA ALA A 120 7.88 -2.71 5.90
C ALA A 120 7.00 -3.04 4.67
N LEU A 121 6.50 -2.02 3.93
CA LEU A 121 5.79 -2.20 2.66
C LEU A 121 6.68 -2.88 1.60
N ILE A 122 7.91 -2.41 1.43
CA ILE A 122 8.87 -3.00 0.48
C ILE A 122 9.16 -4.47 0.85
N ASP A 123 9.37 -4.76 2.13
CA ASP A 123 9.64 -6.11 2.59
C ASP A 123 8.41 -7.02 2.46
N ALA A 124 7.20 -6.49 2.68
CA ALA A 124 5.95 -7.18 2.42
C ALA A 124 5.75 -7.49 0.92
N ALA A 125 6.13 -6.58 0.04
CA ALA A 125 6.09 -6.81 -1.41
C ALA A 125 7.06 -7.91 -1.85
N LYS A 126 8.30 -7.90 -1.34
CA LYS A 126 9.31 -8.95 -1.60
C LYS A 126 8.86 -10.33 -1.12
N GLN A 127 8.09 -10.39 -0.03
CA GLN A 127 7.53 -11.62 0.52
C GLN A 127 6.20 -12.03 -0.15
N ASN A 128 5.76 -11.32 -1.20
CA ASN A 128 4.49 -11.54 -1.90
C ASN A 128 3.26 -11.56 -0.98
N GLN A 129 3.26 -10.73 0.06
CA GLN A 129 2.13 -10.62 0.99
C GLN A 129 0.89 -10.03 0.30
N THR A 130 -0.27 -10.30 0.88
CA THR A 130 -1.56 -9.75 0.42
C THR A 130 -1.61 -8.22 0.57
N ASN A 131 -2.49 -7.55 -0.17
CA ASN A 131 -2.62 -6.09 -0.11
C ASN A 131 -3.01 -5.60 1.28
N ILE A 132 -3.83 -6.35 2.00
CA ILE A 132 -4.24 -6.02 3.37
C ILE A 132 -3.06 -6.04 4.34
N VAL A 133 -2.18 -7.04 4.23
CA VAL A 133 -0.94 -7.13 5.03
C VAL A 133 0.01 -5.99 4.66
N ARG A 134 0.18 -5.69 3.36
CA ARG A 134 1.03 -4.58 2.88
C ARG A 134 0.55 -3.23 3.39
N PHE A 135 -0.77 -3.00 3.38
CA PHE A 135 -1.37 -1.77 3.91
C PHE A 135 -1.14 -1.63 5.42
N ALA A 136 -1.35 -2.71 6.19
CA ALA A 136 -1.12 -2.72 7.62
C ALA A 136 0.36 -2.50 7.96
N ALA A 137 1.27 -3.15 7.23
CA ALA A 137 2.72 -2.96 7.38
C ALA A 137 3.15 -1.52 7.06
N LEU A 138 2.58 -0.89 6.02
CA LEU A 138 2.84 0.51 5.68
C LEU A 138 2.49 1.48 6.81
N LEU A 139 1.40 1.21 7.53
CA LEU A 139 0.85 2.13 8.54
C LEU A 139 1.25 1.79 9.99
N HIS A 140 2.07 0.74 10.21
CA HIS A 140 2.37 0.24 11.56
C HIS A 140 3.01 1.27 12.50
N ASP A 141 3.79 2.20 11.97
CA ASP A 141 4.52 3.22 12.73
C ASP A 141 3.84 4.60 12.71
N THR A 142 2.57 4.66 12.32
CA THR A 142 1.76 5.88 12.41
C THR A 142 1.57 6.28 13.87
N VAL A 143 1.81 7.56 14.18
CA VAL A 143 1.88 8.07 15.56
C VAL A 143 0.56 7.93 16.33
N ASP A 144 -0.58 8.04 15.66
CA ASP A 144 -1.92 7.99 16.28
C ASP A 144 -2.87 7.14 15.42
N GLU A 145 -3.54 6.17 16.04
CA GLU A 145 -4.55 5.32 15.39
C GLU A 145 -5.71 6.11 14.76
N LYS A 146 -6.00 7.32 15.27
CA LYS A 146 -7.00 8.23 14.67
C LYS A 146 -6.62 8.66 13.25
N ILE A 147 -5.34 8.78 12.97
CA ILE A 147 -4.82 9.10 11.64
C ILE A 147 -5.13 7.96 10.66
N ILE A 148 -4.93 6.72 11.08
CA ILE A 148 -5.27 5.53 10.28
C ILE A 148 -6.77 5.49 10.01
N SER A 149 -7.57 5.69 11.06
CA SER A 149 -9.02 5.73 10.95
C SER A 149 -9.50 6.85 10.02
N ALA A 150 -8.91 8.04 10.11
CA ALA A 150 -9.22 9.16 9.23
C ALA A 150 -8.88 8.86 7.76
N LEU A 151 -7.71 8.28 7.48
CA LEU A 151 -7.29 7.86 6.14
C LEU A 151 -8.26 6.82 5.54
N CYS A 152 -8.61 5.80 6.33
CA CYS A 152 -9.53 4.74 5.91
C CYS A 152 -10.94 5.30 5.63
N ASN A 153 -11.44 6.18 6.48
CA ASN A 153 -12.73 6.82 6.29
C ASN A 153 -12.73 7.76 5.08
N GLN A 154 -11.67 8.55 4.89
CA GLN A 154 -11.52 9.48 3.78
C GLN A 154 -11.65 8.77 2.43
N TYR A 155 -10.99 7.62 2.28
CA TYR A 155 -10.97 6.87 1.03
C TYR A 155 -11.90 5.66 1.00
N ARG A 156 -12.76 5.49 2.02
CA ARG A 156 -13.72 4.40 2.12
C ARG A 156 -13.04 3.03 1.98
N ALA A 157 -11.90 2.87 2.66
CA ALA A 157 -11.20 1.59 2.71
C ALA A 157 -12.13 0.50 3.28
N PRO A 158 -12.08 -0.73 2.77
CA PRO A 158 -12.84 -1.84 3.36
C PRO A 158 -12.51 -2.04 4.85
N ASN A 159 -13.48 -2.47 5.62
CA ASN A 159 -13.37 -2.59 7.08
C ASN A 159 -12.25 -3.54 7.52
N ASP A 160 -11.95 -4.58 6.76
CA ASP A 160 -10.86 -5.52 7.04
C ASP A 160 -9.48 -4.86 6.95
N TYR A 161 -9.26 -3.98 5.97
CA TYR A 161 -8.03 -3.18 5.85
C TYR A 161 -7.83 -2.26 7.06
N SER A 162 -8.88 -1.54 7.45
CA SER A 162 -8.84 -0.66 8.62
C SER A 162 -8.59 -1.46 9.91
N ALA A 163 -9.33 -2.56 10.09
CA ALA A 163 -9.22 -3.39 11.30
C ALA A 163 -7.81 -4.00 11.46
N LEU A 164 -7.22 -4.52 10.37
CA LEU A 164 -5.86 -5.07 10.45
C LEU A 164 -4.83 -3.96 10.68
N ALA A 165 -4.92 -2.83 9.97
CA ALA A 165 -3.98 -1.72 10.13
C ALA A 165 -3.99 -1.16 11.57
N LEU A 166 -5.17 -0.96 12.17
CA LEU A 166 -5.31 -0.54 13.56
C LEU A 166 -4.76 -1.58 14.55
N SER A 167 -5.05 -2.87 14.33
CA SER A 167 -4.53 -3.94 15.18
C SER A 167 -2.99 -4.01 15.12
N VAL A 168 -2.41 -3.91 13.92
CA VAL A 168 -0.96 -3.92 13.75
C VAL A 168 -0.35 -2.68 14.40
N ASN A 169 -0.84 -1.48 14.11
CA ASN A 169 -0.32 -0.24 14.67
C ASN A 169 -0.33 -0.27 16.22
N LYS A 170 -1.42 -0.73 16.81
CA LYS A 170 -1.60 -0.74 18.26
C LYS A 170 -0.78 -1.81 18.99
N TYR A 171 -0.64 -3.00 18.41
CA TYR A 171 -0.14 -4.17 19.13
C TYR A 171 1.20 -4.71 18.64
N TYR A 172 1.80 -4.16 17.55
CA TYR A 172 3.01 -4.75 16.98
C TYR A 172 4.18 -4.76 17.99
N GLN A 173 4.40 -3.68 18.73
CA GLN A 173 5.49 -3.63 19.72
C GLN A 173 5.30 -4.63 20.85
N THR A 174 4.07 -4.78 21.36
CA THR A 174 3.73 -5.76 22.39
C THR A 174 3.93 -7.18 21.86
N ALA A 175 3.47 -7.46 20.65
CA ALA A 175 3.60 -8.77 20.05
C ALA A 175 5.05 -9.15 19.71
N LEU A 176 5.90 -8.20 19.31
CA LEU A 176 7.34 -8.45 19.13
C LEU A 176 8.04 -8.87 20.42
N LYS A 177 7.52 -8.45 21.58
CA LYS A 177 8.04 -8.80 22.92
C LYS A 177 7.22 -9.90 23.60
N ALA A 178 6.36 -10.62 22.88
CA ALA A 178 5.37 -11.52 23.44
C ALA A 178 5.96 -12.62 24.35
N LYS A 179 7.18 -13.10 24.11
CA LYS A 179 7.86 -14.07 24.97
C LYS A 179 8.22 -13.54 26.37
N GLN A 180 8.15 -12.24 26.57
CA GLN A 180 8.45 -11.56 27.84
C GLN A 180 7.17 -11.21 28.62
N LEU A 181 6.00 -11.40 28.01
CA LEU A 181 4.70 -11.11 28.62
C LEU A 181 4.34 -12.18 29.66
N SER A 182 3.64 -11.77 30.71
CA SER A 182 2.95 -12.68 31.62
C SER A 182 1.79 -13.39 30.89
N ALA A 183 1.26 -14.46 31.49
CA ALA A 183 0.11 -15.17 30.94
C ALA A 183 -1.13 -14.28 30.76
N ASP A 184 -1.38 -13.39 31.72
CA ASP A 184 -2.53 -12.45 31.68
C ASP A 184 -2.37 -11.39 30.59
N GLU A 185 -1.16 -10.85 30.41
CA GLU A 185 -0.87 -9.90 29.33
C GLU A 185 -0.98 -10.57 27.95
N LEU A 186 -0.50 -11.81 27.83
CA LEU A 186 -0.61 -12.58 26.60
C LEU A 186 -2.09 -12.89 26.28
N LEU A 187 -2.88 -13.29 27.28
CA LEU A 187 -4.31 -13.49 27.12
C LEU A 187 -5.01 -12.20 26.67
N THR A 188 -4.68 -11.07 27.31
CA THR A 188 -5.22 -9.75 26.93
C THR A 188 -4.89 -9.41 25.47
N LEU A 189 -3.66 -9.66 25.03
CA LEU A 189 -3.27 -9.48 23.62
C LEU A 189 -4.11 -10.36 22.68
N PHE A 190 -4.28 -11.63 23.01
CA PHE A 190 -5.06 -12.56 22.19
C PHE A 190 -6.55 -12.19 22.12
N LEU A 191 -7.14 -11.76 23.23
CA LEU A 191 -8.52 -11.26 23.24
C LEU A 191 -8.66 -10.00 22.38
N ALA A 192 -7.71 -9.07 22.47
CA ALA A 192 -7.70 -7.85 21.67
C ALA A 192 -7.52 -8.12 20.17
N LEU A 193 -6.78 -9.16 19.80
CA LEU A 193 -6.61 -9.61 18.41
C LEU A 193 -7.76 -10.50 17.92
N ASP A 194 -8.73 -10.81 18.79
CA ASP A 194 -9.94 -11.62 18.46
C ASP A 194 -9.60 -12.99 17.84
N ILE A 195 -8.59 -13.68 18.38
CA ILE A 195 -8.05 -14.93 17.80
C ILE A 195 -9.07 -16.06 17.72
N PHE A 196 -10.11 -16.02 18.57
CA PHE A 196 -11.16 -17.06 18.62
C PHE A 196 -12.13 -16.97 17.46
N ARG A 197 -12.40 -15.74 16.98
CA ARG A 197 -13.40 -15.50 15.93
C ARG A 197 -12.80 -15.09 14.58
N ARG A 198 -11.58 -14.56 14.59
CA ARG A 198 -10.93 -13.97 13.42
C ARG A 198 -9.54 -14.55 13.19
N ASP A 199 -9.46 -15.87 13.00
CA ASP A 199 -8.18 -16.57 12.81
C ASP A 199 -7.39 -16.04 11.61
N GLU A 200 -8.04 -15.82 10.47
CA GLU A 200 -7.40 -15.27 9.27
C GLU A 200 -6.75 -13.91 9.54
N ARG A 201 -7.45 -13.01 10.26
CA ARG A 201 -6.90 -11.71 10.63
C ARG A 201 -5.71 -11.84 11.58
N PHE A 202 -5.71 -12.82 12.47
CA PHE A 202 -4.56 -13.10 13.32
C PHE A 202 -3.36 -13.62 12.52
N GLN A 203 -3.57 -14.48 11.52
CA GLN A 203 -2.50 -14.90 10.61
C GLN A 203 -1.94 -13.71 9.83
N ASP A 204 -2.79 -12.84 9.28
CA ASP A 204 -2.38 -11.62 8.58
C ASP A 204 -1.61 -10.66 9.49
N PHE A 205 -2.01 -10.55 10.77
CA PHE A 205 -1.28 -9.80 11.79
C PHE A 205 0.14 -10.33 11.97
N LEU A 206 0.32 -11.65 12.10
CA LEU A 206 1.64 -12.28 12.20
C LEU A 206 2.48 -12.06 10.94
N GLN A 207 1.88 -12.11 9.75
CA GLN A 207 2.57 -11.82 8.50
C GLN A 207 3.03 -10.36 8.43
N ALA A 208 2.21 -9.41 8.87
CA ALA A 208 2.61 -8.00 8.97
C ALA A 208 3.79 -7.81 9.92
N LEU A 209 3.80 -8.46 11.10
CA LEU A 209 4.93 -8.40 12.02
C LEU A 209 6.23 -8.92 11.41
N LYS A 210 6.17 -9.99 10.61
CA LYS A 210 7.32 -10.53 9.90
C LYS A 210 7.90 -9.55 8.87
N CYS A 211 7.06 -8.70 8.28
CA CYS A 211 7.51 -7.65 7.36
C CYS A 211 8.06 -6.43 8.10
N ILE A 212 7.60 -6.17 9.33
CA ILE A 212 8.07 -5.07 10.19
C ILE A 212 9.42 -5.40 10.84
N ALA A 213 9.57 -6.64 11.31
CA ALA A 213 10.77 -7.14 11.96
C ALA A 213 11.20 -8.46 11.31
N SER A 214 12.27 -8.43 10.53
CA SER A 214 12.71 -9.57 9.70
C SER A 214 13.16 -10.80 10.51
N ASP A 215 13.53 -10.60 11.77
CA ASP A 215 13.91 -11.63 12.74
C ASP A 215 12.72 -12.17 13.55
N PHE A 216 11.52 -11.63 13.35
CA PHE A 216 10.33 -12.09 14.07
C PHE A 216 9.91 -13.48 13.59
N ASP A 217 9.88 -14.42 14.53
CA ASP A 217 9.27 -15.74 14.36
C ASP A 217 7.91 -15.79 15.08
N GLY A 218 6.84 -15.75 14.29
CA GLY A 218 5.47 -15.84 14.78
C GLY A 218 5.03 -17.22 15.25
N THR A 219 5.85 -18.27 15.06
CA THR A 219 5.50 -19.66 15.34
C THR A 219 5.11 -19.87 16.79
N TRP A 220 5.87 -19.26 17.72
CA TRP A 220 5.57 -19.37 19.15
C TRP A 220 4.21 -18.76 19.50
N LEU A 221 3.92 -17.53 19.04
CA LEU A 221 2.61 -16.89 19.25
C LEU A 221 1.47 -17.68 18.66
N LYS A 222 1.67 -18.22 17.45
CA LYS A 222 0.68 -19.08 16.79
C LYS A 222 0.39 -20.34 17.61
N ASN A 223 1.42 -20.99 18.14
CA ASN A 223 1.26 -22.19 18.97
C ASN A 223 0.55 -21.87 20.29
N CYS A 224 0.89 -20.76 20.94
CA CYS A 224 0.18 -20.30 22.16
C CYS A 224 -1.31 -20.04 21.86
N ALA A 225 -1.62 -19.34 20.77
CA ALA A 225 -2.99 -19.08 20.36
C ALA A 225 -3.77 -20.38 20.07
N ASN A 226 -3.16 -21.34 19.39
CA ASN A 226 -3.78 -22.64 19.10
C ASN A 226 -4.05 -23.43 20.39
N ASN A 227 -3.09 -23.49 21.32
CA ASN A 227 -3.28 -24.16 22.59
C ASN A 227 -4.41 -23.53 23.39
N LEU A 228 -4.50 -22.20 23.41
CA LEU A 228 -5.58 -21.49 24.10
C LEU A 228 -6.96 -21.82 23.52
N LYS A 229 -7.07 -21.92 22.18
CA LYS A 229 -8.32 -22.32 21.49
C LYS A 229 -8.78 -23.74 21.83
N THR A 230 -7.87 -24.65 22.19
CA THR A 230 -8.22 -26.03 22.56
C THR A 230 -8.73 -26.13 24.00
N LEU A 231 -8.52 -25.11 24.83
CA LEU A 231 -8.95 -25.05 26.22
C LEU A 231 -10.30 -24.33 26.40
N SER A 232 -10.80 -23.67 25.36
CA SER A 232 -12.06 -22.92 25.34
C SER A 232 -13.16 -23.70 24.62
#